data_9577d18ba5af23792275351f59b6a91e
#
_entry.id   9577d18ba5af23792275351f59b6a91e
#
_cell.length_a   1.000
_cell.length_b   1.000
_cell.length_c   1.000
_cell.angle_alpha   90.00
_cell.angle_beta   90.00
_cell.angle_gamma   90.00
#
_symmetry.space_group_name_H-M   'P 1'
#
loop_
_entity.id
_entity.type
_entity.pdbx_description
1 polymer ?
#
loop_
_entity_poly.entity_id
_entity_poly.type
_entity_poly.pdbx_seq_one_letter_code
_entity_poly.pdbx_strand_id
1 'polypeptide(L)'
;MNMSSRLVIALGIAGCVITAGCDLSAGRMIGFGACISGMLLQRLDYSGKFFPDMKPLNVVLVAIIAMLICAAFGTVTGIFIAYLNVPPFIATLAMMEIVYGIGLIVTNATPLGGYVEAYTNVANKKFLGINYLIWIAIIVAAITWFIFNMTRRAAS
;
A
#
# COMPACT_ATOMS: atom_id res chain seq x y z
N MET A 1 4.81 7.45 -16.87
CA MET A 1 5.14 7.35 -15.46
C MET A 1 4.40 6.23 -14.71
N ASN A 2 3.60 5.44 -14.91
CA ASN A 2 2.90 4.67 -13.86
C ASN A 2 2.46 3.25 -14.24
N MET A 3 3.12 2.64 -15.23
CA MET A 3 2.88 1.23 -15.55
C MET A 3 3.35 0.30 -14.43
N SER A 4 4.50 0.57 -13.83
CA SER A 4 5.09 -0.27 -12.78
C SER A 4 4.25 -0.32 -11.50
N SER A 5 3.75 0.82 -11.03
CA SER A 5 2.85 0.83 -9.86
C SER A 5 1.52 0.15 -10.14
N ARG A 6 0.96 0.36 -11.33
CA ARG A 6 -0.27 -0.34 -11.74
C ARG A 6 -0.09 -1.86 -11.85
N LEU A 7 1.08 -2.31 -12.29
CA LEU A 7 1.42 -3.73 -12.38
C LEU A 7 1.50 -4.38 -11.00
N VAL A 8 2.12 -3.72 -10.01
CA VAL A 8 2.17 -4.22 -8.62
C VAL A 8 0.76 -4.34 -8.02
N ILE A 9 -0.08 -3.32 -8.25
CA ILE A 9 -1.48 -3.32 -7.79
C ILE A 9 -2.25 -4.47 -8.47
N ALA A 10 -2.12 -4.63 -9.78
CA ALA A 10 -2.79 -5.67 -10.53
C ALA A 10 -2.39 -7.08 -10.06
N LEU A 11 -1.11 -7.31 -9.73
CA LEU A 11 -0.63 -8.58 -9.17
C LEU A 11 -1.22 -8.85 -7.78
N GLY A 12 -1.34 -7.83 -6.93
CA GLY A 12 -2.00 -7.98 -5.63
C GLY A 12 -3.48 -8.36 -5.75
N ILE A 13 -4.20 -7.69 -6.66
CA ILE A 13 -5.62 -7.97 -6.92
C ILE A 13 -5.81 -9.33 -7.60
N ALA A 14 -4.89 -9.73 -8.49
CA ALA A 14 -4.96 -11.03 -9.17
C ALA A 14 -4.99 -12.20 -8.18
N GLY A 15 -4.25 -12.11 -7.07
CA GLY A 15 -4.30 -13.10 -5.99
C GLY A 15 -5.70 -13.25 -5.39
N CYS A 16 -6.39 -12.15 -5.14
CA CYS A 16 -7.75 -12.14 -4.62
C CYS A 16 -8.76 -12.71 -5.63
N VAL A 17 -8.59 -12.40 -6.92
CA VAL A 17 -9.47 -12.90 -7.99
C VAL A 17 -9.33 -14.42 -8.14
N ILE A 18 -8.11 -14.96 -8.04
CA ILE A 18 -7.86 -16.41 -8.15
C ILE A 18 -8.56 -17.18 -7.02
N THR A 19 -8.67 -16.60 -5.83
CA THR A 19 -9.38 -17.19 -4.68
C THR A 19 -10.89 -16.92 -4.69
N ALA A 20 -11.45 -16.53 -5.85
CA ALA A 20 -12.86 -16.15 -6.03
C ALA A 20 -13.32 -15.02 -5.10
N GLY A 21 -12.39 -14.20 -4.60
CA GLY A 21 -12.65 -12.99 -3.84
C GLY A 21 -12.55 -11.74 -4.72
N CYS A 22 -13.43 -10.76 -4.49
CA CYS A 22 -13.31 -9.44 -5.10
C CYS A 22 -12.84 -8.46 -4.02
N ASP A 23 -11.61 -7.93 -4.15
CA ASP A 23 -11.09 -6.93 -3.22
C ASP A 23 -11.24 -5.52 -3.79
N LEU A 24 -12.24 -4.80 -3.29
CA LEU A 24 -12.52 -3.41 -3.64
C LEU A 24 -11.74 -2.43 -2.77
N SER A 25 -11.18 -2.88 -1.64
CA SER A 25 -10.47 -2.02 -0.70
C SER A 25 -9.07 -1.62 -1.15
N ALA A 26 -8.47 -2.36 -2.10
CA ALA A 26 -7.09 -2.19 -2.52
C ALA A 26 -6.74 -0.75 -2.93
N GLY A 27 -7.62 -0.08 -3.69
CA GLY A 27 -7.39 1.31 -4.10
C GLY A 27 -7.31 2.30 -2.93
N ARG A 28 -8.17 2.15 -1.93
CA ARG A 28 -8.18 3.00 -0.73
C ARG A 28 -7.04 2.66 0.22
N MET A 29 -6.65 1.38 0.32
CA MET A 29 -5.47 0.95 1.08
C MET A 29 -4.19 1.59 0.56
N ILE A 30 -4.01 1.66 -0.76
CA ILE A 30 -2.87 2.34 -1.38
C ILE A 30 -2.88 3.83 -1.05
N GLY A 31 -4.04 4.49 -1.17
CA GLY A 31 -4.20 5.89 -0.79
C GLY A 31 -3.87 6.13 0.68
N PHE A 32 -4.32 5.26 1.56
CA PHE A 32 -4.06 5.34 3.00
C PHE A 32 -2.57 5.13 3.33
N GLY A 33 -1.93 4.14 2.72
CA GLY A 33 -0.48 3.93 2.82
C GLY A 33 0.32 5.13 2.33
N ALA A 34 -0.13 5.77 1.25
CA ALA A 34 0.46 7.02 0.75
C ALA A 34 0.28 8.19 1.74
N CYS A 35 -0.90 8.29 2.39
CA CYS A 35 -1.13 9.30 3.43
C CYS A 35 -0.21 9.11 4.63
N ILE A 36 -0.08 7.89 5.16
CA ILE A 36 0.83 7.56 6.27
C ILE A 36 2.27 7.90 5.89
N SER A 37 2.71 7.45 4.72
CA SER A 37 4.06 7.75 4.24
C SER A 37 4.27 9.24 4.05
N GLY A 38 3.26 9.93 3.54
CA GLY A 38 3.28 11.37 3.34
C GLY A 38 3.45 12.16 4.63
N MET A 39 2.70 11.82 5.68
CA MET A 39 2.79 12.50 6.98
C MET A 39 4.15 12.30 7.68
N LEU A 40 4.71 11.09 7.57
CA LEU A 40 5.98 10.74 8.24
C LEU A 40 7.23 11.22 7.48
N LEU A 41 7.10 11.54 6.18
CA LEU A 41 8.19 11.96 5.31
C LEU A 41 8.14 13.45 4.95
N GLN A 42 7.43 14.28 5.70
CA GLN A 42 7.41 15.73 5.49
C GLN A 42 8.74 16.38 5.92
N ARG A 43 9.17 17.38 5.16
CA ARG A 43 10.38 18.16 5.45
C ARG A 43 10.20 19.02 6.71
N LEU A 44 11.31 19.31 7.40
CA LEU A 44 11.31 20.13 8.63
C LEU A 44 10.85 21.58 8.39
N ASP A 45 11.12 22.10 7.21
CA ASP A 45 10.85 23.49 6.80
C ASP A 45 9.44 23.67 6.19
N TYR A 46 8.63 22.60 6.13
CA TYR A 46 7.28 22.70 5.57
C TYR A 46 6.28 23.26 6.59
N SER A 47 5.66 24.40 6.28
CA SER A 47 4.72 25.12 7.15
C SER A 47 3.45 24.35 7.51
N GLY A 48 3.04 23.41 6.68
CA GLY A 48 1.88 22.53 6.88
C GLY A 48 2.23 21.15 7.42
N LYS A 49 3.34 21.02 8.17
CA LYS A 49 3.80 19.74 8.70
C LYS A 49 2.86 19.19 9.77
N PHE A 50 2.52 17.91 9.66
CA PHE A 50 1.62 17.23 10.59
C PHE A 50 2.24 17.01 11.97
N PHE A 51 3.54 16.70 12.02
CA PHE A 51 4.31 16.51 13.25
C PHE A 51 5.48 17.51 13.29
N PRO A 52 5.29 18.74 13.85
CA PRO A 52 6.28 19.82 13.78
C PRO A 52 7.66 19.44 14.31
N ASP A 53 7.71 18.68 15.40
CA ASP A 53 8.95 18.35 16.13
C ASP A 53 9.63 17.04 15.65
N MET A 54 8.98 16.30 14.74
CA MET A 54 9.51 15.00 14.27
C MET A 54 10.45 15.20 13.08
N LYS A 55 11.67 14.69 13.22
CA LYS A 55 12.59 14.59 12.08
C LYS A 55 12.03 13.59 11.05
N PRO A 56 12.19 13.83 9.75
CA PRO A 56 11.76 12.87 8.74
C PRO A 56 12.44 11.52 8.97
N LEU A 57 11.65 10.47 9.04
CA LEU A 57 12.15 9.12 9.23
C LEU A 57 12.81 8.58 7.95
N ASN A 58 13.53 7.48 8.09
CA ASN A 58 14.10 6.78 6.95
C ASN A 58 12.95 6.26 6.05
N VAL A 59 13.08 6.48 4.74
CA VAL A 59 12.06 6.10 3.74
C VAL A 59 11.72 4.60 3.81
N VAL A 60 12.72 3.74 4.05
CA VAL A 60 12.53 2.29 4.17
C VAL A 60 11.71 1.94 5.41
N LEU A 61 12.00 2.59 6.55
CA LEU A 61 11.28 2.35 7.80
C LEU A 61 9.82 2.80 7.68
N VAL A 62 9.56 3.94 7.05
CA VAL A 62 8.21 4.43 6.80
C VAL A 62 7.44 3.49 5.86
N ALA A 63 8.09 2.94 4.83
CA ALA A 63 7.48 1.96 3.95
C ALA A 63 7.06 0.69 4.72
N ILE A 64 7.91 0.18 5.62
CA ILE A 64 7.60 -0.97 6.46
C ILE A 64 6.41 -0.68 7.38
N ILE A 65 6.38 0.49 8.03
CA ILE A 65 5.26 0.90 8.90
C ILE A 65 3.95 0.95 8.10
N ALA A 66 3.95 1.60 6.93
CA ALA A 66 2.78 1.67 6.07
C ALA A 66 2.30 0.29 5.62
N MET A 67 3.22 -0.61 5.27
CA MET A 67 2.90 -2.01 4.92
C MET A 67 2.27 -2.77 6.09
N LEU A 68 2.81 -2.64 7.29
CA LEU A 68 2.27 -3.32 8.48
C LEU A 68 0.87 -2.82 8.83
N ILE A 69 0.63 -1.53 8.75
CA ILE A 69 -0.70 -0.95 9.01
C ILE A 69 -1.70 -1.44 7.95
N CYS A 70 -1.36 -1.40 6.67
CA CYS A 70 -2.22 -1.91 5.61
C CYS A 70 -2.48 -3.42 5.76
N ALA A 71 -1.46 -4.20 6.15
CA ALA A 71 -1.59 -5.64 6.41
C ALA A 71 -2.54 -5.91 7.60
N ALA A 72 -2.52 -5.09 8.64
CA ALA A 72 -3.45 -5.22 9.76
C ALA A 72 -4.91 -5.04 9.31
N PHE A 73 -5.21 -4.01 8.50
CA PHE A 73 -6.56 -3.83 7.93
C PHE A 73 -6.96 -4.99 7.02
N GLY A 74 -6.04 -5.47 6.18
CA GLY A 74 -6.25 -6.66 5.34
C GLY A 74 -6.56 -7.91 6.16
N THR A 75 -5.85 -8.10 7.28
CA THR A 75 -6.08 -9.22 8.19
C THR A 75 -7.48 -9.14 8.83
N VAL A 76 -7.89 -7.96 9.27
CA VAL A 76 -9.24 -7.75 9.81
C VAL A 76 -10.31 -8.11 8.76
N THR A 77 -10.15 -7.63 7.52
CA THR A 77 -11.06 -7.99 6.42
C THR A 77 -11.08 -9.50 6.18
N GLY A 78 -9.91 -10.15 6.17
CA GLY A 78 -9.79 -11.60 6.02
C GLY A 78 -10.48 -12.38 7.13
N ILE A 79 -10.42 -11.92 8.38
CA ILE A 79 -11.14 -12.52 9.51
C ILE A 79 -12.65 -12.45 9.30
N PHE A 80 -13.19 -11.30 8.88
CA PHE A 80 -14.63 -11.17 8.60
C PHE A 80 -15.09 -12.14 7.50
N ILE A 81 -14.30 -12.29 6.46
CA ILE A 81 -14.62 -13.22 5.36
C ILE A 81 -14.52 -14.67 5.80
N ALA A 82 -13.42 -15.05 6.47
CA ALA A 82 -13.12 -16.44 6.77
C ALA A 82 -13.92 -17.01 7.97
N TYR A 83 -14.13 -16.21 9.02
CA TYR A 83 -14.76 -16.69 10.26
C TYR A 83 -16.23 -16.31 10.38
N LEU A 84 -16.62 -15.15 9.86
CA LEU A 84 -18.00 -14.67 9.92
C LEU A 84 -18.79 -14.98 8.64
N ASN A 85 -18.15 -15.62 7.64
CA ASN A 85 -18.75 -15.96 6.35
C ASN A 85 -19.40 -14.75 5.64
N VAL A 86 -18.86 -13.55 5.87
CA VAL A 86 -19.32 -12.35 5.18
C VAL A 86 -18.88 -12.42 3.72
N PRO A 87 -19.78 -12.15 2.75
CA PRO A 87 -19.38 -12.12 1.34
C PRO A 87 -18.20 -11.17 1.10
N PRO A 88 -17.14 -11.60 0.37
CA PRO A 88 -15.93 -10.80 0.16
C PRO A 88 -16.19 -9.39 -0.38
N PHE A 89 -17.18 -9.27 -1.27
CA PHE A 89 -17.59 -7.99 -1.83
C PHE A 89 -18.08 -7.01 -0.74
N ILE A 90 -18.90 -7.45 0.19
CA ILE A 90 -19.46 -6.61 1.26
C ILE A 90 -18.37 -6.24 2.27
N ALA A 91 -17.54 -7.21 2.67
CA ALA A 91 -16.46 -6.99 3.62
C ALA A 91 -15.42 -5.98 3.10
N THR A 92 -15.02 -6.11 1.84
CA THR A 92 -14.03 -5.23 1.24
C THR A 92 -14.58 -3.84 0.94
N LEU A 93 -15.86 -3.72 0.59
CA LEU A 93 -16.53 -2.45 0.39
C LEU A 93 -16.66 -1.69 1.72
N ALA A 94 -17.06 -2.35 2.80
CA ALA A 94 -17.09 -1.76 4.14
C ALA A 94 -15.69 -1.30 4.58
N MET A 95 -14.68 -2.14 4.40
CA MET A 95 -13.30 -1.78 4.73
C MET A 95 -12.79 -0.59 3.90
N MET A 96 -13.17 -0.50 2.63
CA MET A 96 -12.84 0.63 1.78
C MET A 96 -13.34 1.95 2.38
N GLU A 97 -14.56 2.01 2.86
CA GLU A 97 -15.15 3.20 3.48
C GLU A 97 -14.55 3.52 4.86
N ILE A 98 -14.27 2.49 5.67
CA ILE A 98 -13.61 2.64 6.97
C ILE A 98 -12.21 3.25 6.79
N VAL A 99 -11.41 2.70 5.90
CA VAL A 99 -10.03 3.18 5.63
C VAL A 99 -10.06 4.60 5.08
N TYR A 100 -11.03 4.92 4.21
CA TYR A 100 -11.20 6.27 3.68
C TYR A 100 -11.56 7.26 4.80
N GLY A 101 -12.52 6.91 5.66
CA GLY A 101 -12.91 7.75 6.80
C GLY A 101 -11.76 8.00 7.77
N ILE A 102 -11.01 6.95 8.13
CA ILE A 102 -9.81 7.08 8.97
C ILE A 102 -8.77 7.98 8.29
N GLY A 103 -8.54 7.81 7.00
CA GLY A 103 -7.63 8.64 6.23
C GLY A 103 -8.00 10.13 6.31
N LEU A 104 -9.27 10.47 6.13
CA LEU A 104 -9.77 11.85 6.25
C LEU A 104 -9.59 12.41 7.65
N ILE A 105 -9.91 11.64 8.69
CA ILE A 105 -9.75 12.07 10.09
C ILE A 105 -8.28 12.33 10.40
N VAL A 106 -7.41 11.40 10.05
CA VAL A 106 -5.97 11.49 10.34
C VAL A 106 -5.30 12.63 9.59
N THR A 107 -5.73 12.92 8.36
CA THR A 107 -5.18 14.02 7.55
C THR A 107 -5.90 15.36 7.75
N ASN A 108 -6.93 15.42 8.61
CA ASN A 108 -7.83 16.58 8.73
C ASN A 108 -8.37 17.03 7.37
N ALA A 109 -8.60 16.08 6.45
CA ALA A 109 -9.02 16.33 5.07
C ALA A 109 -8.14 17.36 4.31
N THR A 110 -6.89 17.54 4.74
CA THR A 110 -5.95 18.47 4.10
C THR A 110 -5.04 17.74 3.12
N PRO A 111 -4.69 18.35 1.98
CA PRO A 111 -3.77 17.76 1.03
C PRO A 111 -2.36 17.69 1.65
N LEU A 112 -1.72 16.53 1.55
CA LEU A 112 -0.37 16.31 2.04
C LEU A 112 0.66 16.74 0.99
N GLY A 113 1.68 17.47 1.43
CA GLY A 113 2.77 17.94 0.57
C GLY A 113 4.07 18.10 1.35
N GLY A 114 5.10 18.70 0.72
CA GLY A 114 6.37 18.99 1.39
C GLY A 114 7.22 17.74 1.69
N TYR A 115 7.23 16.75 0.80
CA TYR A 115 7.98 15.51 0.98
C TYR A 115 9.49 15.71 0.90
N VAL A 116 10.23 14.88 1.63
CA VAL A 116 11.68 14.82 1.57
C VAL A 116 12.13 14.40 0.18
N GLU A 117 13.24 14.98 -0.32
CA GLU A 117 13.80 14.66 -1.64
C GLU A 117 14.15 13.16 -1.79
N ALA A 118 14.54 12.50 -0.70
CA ALA A 118 14.80 11.07 -0.69
C ALA A 118 13.58 10.25 -1.15
N TYR A 119 12.37 10.64 -0.74
CA TYR A 119 11.12 9.98 -1.16
C TYR A 119 10.80 10.22 -2.63
N THR A 120 10.96 11.46 -3.08
CA THR A 120 10.75 11.82 -4.51
C THR A 120 11.80 11.17 -5.41
N ASN A 121 13.02 11.00 -4.91
CA ASN A 121 14.10 10.36 -5.64
C ASN A 121 13.87 8.87 -5.87
N VAL A 122 13.21 8.14 -4.94
CA VAL A 122 12.84 6.74 -5.15
C VAL A 122 11.93 6.58 -6.38
N ALA A 123 11.04 7.54 -6.61
CA ALA A 123 10.15 7.53 -7.77
C ALA A 123 10.84 7.98 -9.08
N ASN A 124 11.84 8.86 -8.99
CA ASN A 124 12.43 9.54 -10.15
C ASN A 124 13.82 9.02 -10.54
N LYS A 125 14.58 8.41 -9.61
CA LYS A 125 15.91 7.86 -9.94
C LYS A 125 15.81 6.63 -10.83
N LYS A 126 16.72 6.56 -11.78
CA LYS A 126 16.91 5.41 -12.67
C LYS A 126 18.17 4.65 -12.24
N PHE A 127 18.06 3.34 -12.16
CA PHE A 127 19.19 2.44 -12.00
C PHE A 127 19.34 1.64 -13.29
N LEU A 128 20.53 1.66 -13.91
CA LEU A 128 20.81 1.05 -15.23
C LEU A 128 19.84 1.54 -16.34
N GLY A 129 19.42 2.81 -16.30
CA GLY A 129 18.48 3.37 -17.28
C GLY A 129 16.99 3.06 -17.02
N ILE A 130 16.68 2.21 -16.03
CA ILE A 130 15.34 1.76 -15.69
C ILE A 130 14.94 2.35 -14.32
N ASN A 131 13.69 2.78 -14.18
CA ASN A 131 13.18 3.36 -12.94
C ASN A 131 13.17 2.30 -11.81
N TYR A 132 13.54 2.70 -10.59
CA TYR A 132 13.50 1.83 -9.39
C TYR A 132 12.16 1.12 -9.20
N LEU A 133 11.06 1.78 -9.55
CA LEU A 133 9.70 1.20 -9.46
C LEU A 133 9.53 -0.05 -10.33
N ILE A 134 10.24 -0.15 -11.45
CA ILE A 134 10.18 -1.34 -12.33
C ILE A 134 10.90 -2.52 -11.67
N TRP A 135 12.04 -2.27 -11.03
CA TRP A 135 12.77 -3.30 -10.29
C TRP A 135 11.94 -3.84 -9.12
N ILE A 136 11.30 -2.95 -8.37
CA ILE A 136 10.36 -3.35 -7.29
C ILE A 136 9.22 -4.19 -7.85
N ALA A 137 8.63 -3.79 -8.97
CA ALA A 137 7.56 -4.54 -9.62
C ALA A 137 7.99 -5.94 -10.05
N ILE A 138 9.20 -6.10 -10.60
CA ILE A 138 9.77 -7.39 -10.99
C ILE A 138 9.98 -8.29 -9.76
N ILE A 139 10.52 -7.74 -8.68
CA ILE A 139 10.75 -8.49 -7.42
C ILE A 139 9.40 -8.97 -6.85
N VAL A 140 8.41 -8.09 -6.77
CA VAL A 140 7.06 -8.45 -6.28
C VAL A 140 6.42 -9.51 -7.18
N ALA A 141 6.55 -9.37 -8.50
CA ALA A 141 6.04 -10.37 -9.44
C ALA A 141 6.71 -11.74 -9.26
N ALA A 142 8.03 -11.76 -9.07
CA ALA A 142 8.77 -12.99 -8.83
C ALA A 142 8.36 -13.67 -7.51
N ILE A 143 8.20 -12.90 -6.43
CA ILE A 143 7.74 -13.40 -5.13
C ILE A 143 6.32 -13.97 -5.24
N THR A 144 5.42 -13.25 -5.89
CA THR A 144 4.03 -13.67 -6.09
C THR A 144 3.96 -14.96 -6.90
N TRP A 145 4.71 -15.04 -8.00
CA TRP A 145 4.81 -16.26 -8.82
C TRP A 145 5.37 -17.44 -8.01
N PHE A 146 6.40 -17.21 -7.19
CA PHE A 146 6.99 -18.23 -6.35
C PHE A 146 5.99 -18.78 -5.32
N ILE A 147 5.27 -17.89 -4.63
CA ILE A 147 4.23 -18.26 -3.65
C ILE A 147 3.13 -19.08 -4.32
N PHE A 148 2.59 -18.65 -5.46
CA PHE A 148 1.55 -19.39 -6.17
C PHE A 148 2.03 -20.74 -6.67
N ASN A 149 3.28 -20.85 -7.13
CA ASN A 149 3.85 -22.11 -7.60
C ASN A 149 4.04 -23.10 -6.45
N MET A 150 4.47 -22.62 -5.27
CA MET A 150 4.56 -23.46 -4.07
C MET A 150 3.18 -23.93 -3.59
N THR A 151 2.20 -23.03 -3.54
CA THR A 151 0.84 -23.37 -3.10
C THR A 151 0.17 -24.36 -4.04
N ARG A 152 0.36 -24.22 -5.35
CA ARG A 152 -0.16 -25.15 -6.34
C ARG A 152 0.45 -26.55 -6.20
N ARG A 153 1.74 -26.65 -5.88
CA ARG A 153 2.42 -27.94 -5.65
C ARG A 153 2.01 -28.62 -4.34
N ALA A 154 1.55 -27.85 -3.36
CA ALA A 154 1.07 -28.38 -2.09
C ALA A 154 -0.39 -28.87 -2.16
N ALA A 155 -1.13 -28.47 -3.20
CA ALA A 155 -2.53 -28.83 -3.41
C ALA A 155 -2.72 -30.00 -4.43
N SER A 156 -1.65 -30.45 -5.08
CA SER A 156 -1.61 -31.63 -5.96
C SER A 156 -1.02 -32.83 -5.26
#